data_68d6f0553ae80c8ae4f652c0f699e6a3
#
_entry.id   68d6f0553ae80c8ae4f652c0f699e6a3
#
_cell.length_a   1.000
_cell.length_b   1.000
_cell.length_c   1.000
_cell.angle_alpha   90.00
_cell.angle_beta   90.00
_cell.angle_gamma   90.00
#
_symmetry.space_group_name_H-M   'P 1'
#
loop_
_entity.id
_entity.type
_entity.pdbx_description
1 polymer ?
#
loop_
_entity_poly.entity_id
_entity_poly.type
_entity_poly.pdbx_seq_one_letter_code
_entity_poly.pdbx_strand_id
1 'polypeptide(L)'
;TTGLVKINNRNVTELTAAERNIAMVFQSYALYPHMTVQENIILPLSMQSMTRLQRMPILDRLLPSARAQAAKNVAKANEIAEMLEISALLDRKPSELSGGQMQRVAVGRALVRDPVAFLLDEPLSNLDAKLRTQMRSEIVDLHKRTGRTFVYVTHDQDEAMSMSDRIAVFMHGKIVQVATPRELFSSPATREVAAFVG
;
A
#
# COMPACT_ATOMS: atom_id res chain seq x y z
N THR A 1 -1.01 -5.55 -23.76
CA THR A 1 0.14 -4.64 -23.50
C THR A 1 1.40 -5.31 -24.01
N THR A 2 2.21 -4.60 -24.75
CA THR A 2 3.54 -5.04 -25.19
C THR A 2 4.60 -4.40 -24.28
N GLY A 3 5.71 -5.10 -24.03
CA GLY A 3 6.80 -4.56 -23.23
C GLY A 3 7.32 -5.55 -22.19
N LEU A 4 8.34 -5.12 -21.46
CA LEU A 4 9.04 -5.89 -20.43
C LEU A 4 8.92 -5.19 -19.08
N VAL A 5 8.41 -5.90 -18.08
CA VAL A 5 8.36 -5.41 -16.69
C VAL A 5 9.48 -6.06 -15.90
N LYS A 6 10.31 -5.23 -15.27
CA LYS A 6 11.39 -5.69 -14.38
C LYS A 6 11.24 -5.11 -12.98
N ILE A 7 11.46 -5.93 -11.96
CA ILE A 7 11.53 -5.54 -10.55
C ILE A 7 12.85 -6.08 -10.01
N ASN A 8 13.71 -5.20 -9.47
CA ASN A 8 15.06 -5.57 -9.01
C ASN A 8 15.84 -6.37 -10.07
N ASN A 9 15.85 -5.90 -11.33
CA ASN A 9 16.45 -6.56 -12.50
C ASN A 9 15.87 -7.93 -12.89
N ARG A 10 14.90 -8.47 -12.14
CA ARG A 10 14.20 -9.71 -12.49
C ARG A 10 13.06 -9.39 -13.46
N ASN A 11 12.97 -10.13 -14.58
CA ASN A 11 11.81 -10.07 -15.45
C ASN A 11 10.60 -10.69 -14.74
N VAL A 12 9.52 -9.92 -14.63
CA VAL A 12 8.28 -10.32 -13.96
C VAL A 12 7.05 -10.19 -14.89
N THR A 13 7.30 -10.07 -16.20
CA THR A 13 6.25 -9.80 -17.19
C THR A 13 5.13 -10.84 -17.13
N GLU A 14 5.50 -12.13 -17.14
CA GLU A 14 4.56 -13.26 -17.15
C GLU A 14 4.10 -13.69 -15.73
N LEU A 15 4.64 -13.07 -14.68
CA LEU A 15 4.29 -13.42 -13.31
C LEU A 15 2.94 -12.81 -12.92
N THR A 16 2.16 -13.56 -12.14
CA THR A 16 0.95 -13.05 -11.50
C THR A 16 1.28 -11.94 -10.48
N ALA A 17 0.30 -11.10 -10.14
CA ALA A 17 0.49 -10.04 -9.15
C ALA A 17 1.02 -10.57 -7.79
N ALA A 18 0.57 -11.77 -7.39
CA ALA A 18 1.01 -12.41 -6.15
C ALA A 18 2.49 -12.82 -6.20
N GLU A 19 2.99 -13.25 -7.36
CA GLU A 19 4.38 -13.72 -7.54
C GLU A 19 5.38 -12.59 -7.72
N ARG A 20 4.90 -11.38 -8.07
CA ARG A 20 5.73 -10.18 -8.21
C ARG A 20 6.21 -9.60 -6.87
N ASN A 21 5.66 -10.07 -5.75
CA ASN A 21 5.92 -9.56 -4.39
C ASN A 21 5.72 -8.04 -4.27
N ILE A 22 4.68 -7.52 -4.90
CA ILE A 22 4.23 -6.13 -4.78
C ILE A 22 2.95 -6.09 -3.95
N ALA A 23 2.75 -5.00 -3.23
CA ALA A 23 1.51 -4.74 -2.51
C ALA A 23 0.75 -3.60 -3.17
N MET A 24 -0.58 -3.67 -3.16
CA MET A 24 -1.44 -2.63 -3.71
C MET A 24 -2.42 -2.15 -2.65
N VAL A 25 -2.53 -0.85 -2.51
CA VAL A 25 -3.54 -0.15 -1.71
C VAL A 25 -4.49 0.54 -2.70
N PHE A 26 -5.75 0.13 -2.68
CA PHE A 26 -6.79 0.65 -3.56
C PHE A 26 -7.43 1.90 -2.97
N GLN A 27 -7.99 2.74 -3.80
CA GLN A 27 -8.76 3.93 -3.44
C GLN A 27 -9.88 3.64 -2.42
N SER A 28 -10.57 2.50 -2.55
CA SER A 28 -11.63 2.06 -1.64
C SER A 28 -11.12 1.30 -0.41
N TYR A 29 -9.78 1.26 -0.19
CA TYR A 29 -9.10 0.47 0.83
C TYR A 29 -9.29 -1.05 0.69
N ALA A 30 -10.37 -1.52 0.08
CA ALA A 30 -10.74 -2.91 -0.17
C ALA A 30 -10.61 -3.82 1.08
N LEU A 31 -11.00 -3.30 2.26
CA LEU A 31 -11.00 -4.07 3.50
C LEU A 31 -12.16 -5.07 3.50
N TYR A 32 -11.95 -6.21 4.13
CA TYR A 32 -12.99 -7.22 4.33
C TYR A 32 -13.91 -6.79 5.49
N PRO A 33 -15.18 -6.42 5.22
CA PRO A 33 -16.03 -5.76 6.23
C PRO A 33 -16.46 -6.68 7.37
N HIS A 34 -16.44 -7.99 7.16
CA HIS A 34 -16.80 -9.00 8.16
C HIS A 34 -15.63 -9.41 9.06
N MET A 35 -14.41 -9.02 8.72
CA MET A 35 -13.18 -9.29 9.45
C MET A 35 -12.80 -8.13 10.35
N THR A 36 -12.15 -8.43 11.49
CA THR A 36 -11.51 -7.42 12.34
C THR A 36 -10.31 -6.78 11.65
N VAL A 37 -9.77 -5.71 12.22
CA VAL A 37 -8.50 -5.08 11.77
C VAL A 37 -7.37 -6.12 11.79
N GLN A 38 -7.22 -6.86 12.88
CA GLN A 38 -6.19 -7.89 13.01
C GLN A 38 -6.32 -8.95 11.92
N GLU A 39 -7.52 -9.46 11.67
CA GLU A 39 -7.79 -10.46 10.64
C GLU A 39 -7.52 -9.94 9.24
N ASN A 40 -7.89 -8.67 8.95
CA ASN A 40 -7.55 -8.01 7.68
C ASN A 40 -6.04 -7.95 7.44
N ILE A 41 -5.25 -7.62 8.47
CA ILE A 41 -3.78 -7.54 8.37
C ILE A 41 -3.16 -8.94 8.23
N ILE A 42 -3.63 -9.94 8.97
CA ILE A 42 -3.08 -11.29 8.97
C ILE A 42 -3.40 -12.07 7.69
N LEU A 43 -4.53 -11.78 7.05
CA LEU A 43 -5.03 -12.58 5.93
C LEU A 43 -3.99 -12.85 4.82
N PRO A 44 -3.22 -11.86 4.34
CA PRO A 44 -2.20 -12.12 3.31
C PRO A 44 -1.11 -13.09 3.75
N LEU A 45 -0.71 -13.05 5.04
CA LEU A 45 0.27 -14.00 5.60
C LEU A 45 -0.30 -15.42 5.66
N SER A 46 -1.54 -15.55 6.12
CA SER A 46 -2.22 -16.83 6.19
C SER A 46 -2.40 -17.46 4.79
N MET A 47 -2.64 -16.62 3.79
CA MET A 47 -2.75 -17.07 2.40
C MET A 47 -1.40 -17.52 1.81
N GLN A 48 -0.30 -16.96 2.26
CA GLN A 48 1.05 -17.27 1.77
C GLN A 48 1.69 -18.44 2.52
N SER A 49 1.53 -18.49 3.86
CA SER A 49 2.27 -19.39 4.74
C SER A 49 1.51 -20.67 5.13
N MET A 50 0.18 -20.70 4.95
CA MET A 50 -0.67 -21.80 5.37
C MET A 50 -1.31 -22.51 4.17
N THR A 51 -1.28 -23.83 4.18
CA THR A 51 -2.03 -24.65 3.22
C THR A 51 -3.55 -24.47 3.41
N ARG A 52 -4.35 -24.84 2.39
CA ARG A 52 -5.82 -24.77 2.48
C ARG A 52 -6.37 -25.52 3.70
N LEU A 53 -5.78 -26.67 4.06
CA LEU A 53 -6.15 -27.45 5.24
C LEU A 53 -5.79 -26.76 6.55
N GLN A 54 -4.63 -26.13 6.66
CA GLN A 54 -4.19 -25.39 7.85
C GLN A 54 -4.97 -24.09 8.12
N ARG A 55 -5.75 -23.61 7.15
CA ARG A 55 -6.65 -22.45 7.32
C ARG A 55 -8.02 -22.80 7.88
N MET A 56 -8.33 -24.10 8.04
CA MET A 56 -9.61 -24.52 8.61
C MET A 56 -9.57 -24.36 10.14
N PRO A 57 -10.53 -23.64 10.76
CA PRO A 57 -10.50 -23.29 12.20
C PRO A 57 -10.39 -24.48 13.16
N ILE A 58 -10.80 -25.67 12.71
CA ILE A 58 -10.76 -26.89 13.50
C ILE A 58 -9.36 -27.54 13.50
N LEU A 59 -8.64 -27.47 12.37
CA LEU A 59 -7.31 -28.05 12.20
C LEU A 59 -6.20 -27.17 12.80
N ASP A 60 -6.44 -25.88 12.90
CA ASP A 60 -5.55 -24.90 13.56
C ASP A 60 -5.33 -25.26 15.06
N ARG A 61 -6.34 -25.85 15.70
CA ARG A 61 -6.24 -26.31 17.09
C ARG A 61 -5.55 -27.67 17.25
N LEU A 62 -5.50 -28.49 16.22
CA LEU A 62 -4.99 -29.87 16.26
C LEU A 62 -3.55 -30.03 15.80
N LEU A 63 -3.02 -29.09 14.97
CA LEU A 63 -1.69 -29.14 14.43
C LEU A 63 -0.75 -28.14 15.12
N PRO A 64 0.25 -28.58 15.90
CA PRO A 64 1.20 -27.68 16.58
C PRO A 64 1.92 -26.72 15.61
N SER A 65 2.20 -27.16 14.40
CA SER A 65 2.82 -26.33 13.34
C SER A 65 1.92 -25.20 12.86
N ALA A 66 0.63 -25.44 12.70
CA ALA A 66 -0.35 -24.42 12.33
C ALA A 66 -0.51 -23.37 13.43
N ARG A 67 -0.57 -23.80 14.70
CA ARG A 67 -0.63 -22.92 15.86
C ARG A 67 0.60 -22.05 16.00
N ALA A 68 1.79 -22.60 15.79
CA ALA A 68 3.04 -21.83 15.81
C ALA A 68 3.09 -20.80 14.68
N GLN A 69 2.60 -21.14 13.47
CA GLN A 69 2.54 -20.21 12.34
C GLN A 69 1.50 -19.12 12.59
N ALA A 70 0.32 -19.45 13.11
CA ALA A 70 -0.70 -18.47 13.47
C ALA A 70 -0.17 -17.47 14.51
N ALA A 71 0.53 -17.95 15.55
CA ALA A 71 1.16 -17.09 16.55
C ALA A 71 2.21 -16.12 15.93
N LYS A 72 3.02 -16.59 14.98
CA LYS A 72 3.96 -15.73 14.23
C LYS A 72 3.24 -14.67 13.41
N ASN A 73 2.15 -15.03 12.74
CA ASN A 73 1.36 -14.10 11.94
C ASN A 73 0.72 -13.02 12.83
N VAL A 74 0.19 -13.39 14.01
CA VAL A 74 -0.35 -12.44 15.00
C VAL A 74 0.76 -11.50 15.51
N ALA A 75 1.92 -12.03 15.87
CA ALA A 75 3.04 -11.22 16.34
C ALA A 75 3.46 -10.18 15.28
N LYS A 76 3.54 -10.60 14.00
CA LYS A 76 3.87 -9.69 12.88
C LYS A 76 2.79 -8.64 12.65
N ALA A 77 1.51 -9.01 12.77
CA ALA A 77 0.41 -8.06 12.67
C ALA A 77 0.45 -7.02 13.79
N ASN A 78 0.76 -7.44 15.02
CA ASN A 78 0.89 -6.52 16.16
C ASN A 78 2.06 -5.54 15.99
N GLU A 79 3.22 -5.99 15.50
CA GLU A 79 4.36 -5.13 15.15
C GLU A 79 3.97 -4.04 14.12
N ILE A 80 3.23 -4.44 13.08
CA ILE A 80 2.74 -3.52 12.06
C ILE A 80 1.68 -2.56 12.63
N ALA A 81 0.78 -3.05 13.49
CA ALA A 81 -0.25 -2.25 14.12
C ALA A 81 0.35 -1.19 15.06
N GLU A 82 1.42 -1.52 15.78
CA GLU A 82 2.17 -0.56 16.60
C GLU A 82 2.85 0.49 15.73
N MET A 83 3.53 0.05 14.63
CA MET A 83 4.16 0.96 13.67
C MET A 83 3.18 1.99 13.09
N LEU A 84 1.92 1.59 12.86
CA LEU A 84 0.87 2.42 12.25
C LEU A 84 -0.05 3.08 13.28
N GLU A 85 0.23 2.93 14.58
CA GLU A 85 -0.56 3.49 15.68
C GLU A 85 -2.05 3.04 15.67
N ILE A 86 -2.30 1.78 15.32
CA ILE A 86 -3.63 1.18 15.27
C ILE A 86 -3.80 -0.02 16.21
N SER A 87 -2.88 -0.22 17.16
CA SER A 87 -2.94 -1.37 18.10
C SER A 87 -4.24 -1.41 18.91
N ALA A 88 -4.78 -0.25 19.30
CA ALA A 88 -6.05 -0.16 20.04
C ALA A 88 -7.29 -0.48 19.17
N LEU A 89 -7.11 -0.69 17.87
CA LEU A 89 -8.20 -0.93 16.91
C LEU A 89 -8.26 -2.37 16.42
N LEU A 90 -7.34 -3.25 16.85
CA LEU A 90 -7.17 -4.60 16.30
C LEU A 90 -8.43 -5.45 16.33
N ASP A 91 -9.27 -5.30 17.35
CA ASP A 91 -10.52 -6.05 17.51
C ASP A 91 -11.73 -5.40 16.82
N ARG A 92 -11.58 -4.19 16.28
CA ARG A 92 -12.66 -3.46 15.58
C ARG A 92 -12.85 -3.97 14.16
N LYS A 93 -14.06 -3.76 13.63
CA LYS A 93 -14.39 -3.99 12.22
C LYS A 93 -14.24 -2.70 11.41
N PRO A 94 -14.07 -2.77 10.08
CA PRO A 94 -13.98 -1.60 9.21
C PRO A 94 -15.12 -0.58 9.38
N SER A 95 -16.35 -1.04 9.67
CA SER A 95 -17.51 -0.18 9.91
C SER A 95 -17.39 0.73 11.16
N GLU A 96 -16.45 0.42 12.05
CA GLU A 96 -16.21 1.13 13.31
C GLU A 96 -15.01 2.08 13.22
N LEU A 97 -14.44 2.26 12.01
CA LEU A 97 -13.22 3.02 11.76
C LEU A 97 -13.51 4.29 10.98
N SER A 98 -12.72 5.34 11.25
CA SER A 98 -12.65 6.52 10.38
C SER A 98 -11.94 6.20 9.05
N GLY A 99 -12.07 7.06 8.03
CA GLY A 99 -11.38 6.91 6.75
C GLY A 99 -9.88 6.75 6.89
N GLY A 100 -9.21 7.59 7.68
CA GLY A 100 -7.77 7.48 7.94
C GLY A 100 -7.38 6.21 8.69
N GLN A 101 -8.22 5.74 9.63
CA GLN A 101 -7.99 4.45 10.29
C GLN A 101 -8.12 3.28 9.30
N MET A 102 -9.13 3.29 8.43
CA MET A 102 -9.28 2.29 7.36
C MET A 102 -8.07 2.28 6.42
N GLN A 103 -7.55 3.45 6.08
CA GLN A 103 -6.35 3.58 5.25
C GLN A 103 -5.13 2.97 5.94
N ARG A 104 -4.87 3.28 7.22
CA ARG A 104 -3.77 2.67 7.99
C ARG A 104 -3.89 1.15 8.04
N VAL A 105 -5.09 0.61 8.19
CA VAL A 105 -5.34 -0.84 8.12
C VAL A 105 -5.01 -1.42 6.74
N ALA A 106 -5.42 -0.74 5.66
CA ALA A 106 -5.12 -1.17 4.29
C ALA A 106 -3.60 -1.16 4.01
N VAL A 107 -2.90 -0.13 4.49
CA VAL A 107 -1.44 -0.04 4.45
C VAL A 107 -0.80 -1.16 5.29
N GLY A 108 -1.30 -1.44 6.50
CA GLY A 108 -0.82 -2.53 7.35
C GLY A 108 -0.95 -3.89 6.69
N ARG A 109 -2.09 -4.15 6.04
CA ARG A 109 -2.32 -5.35 5.23
C ARG A 109 -1.34 -5.46 4.05
N ALA A 110 -0.92 -4.35 3.48
CA ALA A 110 0.09 -4.32 2.42
C ALA A 110 1.49 -4.58 2.99
N LEU A 111 1.86 -3.95 4.11
CA LEU A 111 3.17 -4.04 4.75
C LEU A 111 3.51 -5.44 5.28
N VAL A 112 2.51 -6.15 5.80
CA VAL A 112 2.72 -7.43 6.50
C VAL A 112 3.42 -8.49 5.64
N ARG A 113 3.32 -8.38 4.31
CA ARG A 113 3.98 -9.27 3.33
C ARG A 113 5.44 -8.91 3.04
N ASP A 114 5.95 -7.80 3.57
CA ASP A 114 7.26 -7.25 3.25
C ASP A 114 7.52 -7.13 1.74
N PRO A 115 6.70 -6.38 1.00
CA PRO A 115 6.78 -6.29 -0.45
C PRO A 115 8.01 -5.49 -0.89
N VAL A 116 8.50 -5.76 -2.11
CA VAL A 116 9.61 -5.00 -2.71
C VAL A 116 9.17 -3.61 -3.18
N ALA A 117 7.89 -3.42 -3.47
CA ALA A 117 7.31 -2.13 -3.82
C ALA A 117 5.83 -2.05 -3.44
N PHE A 118 5.37 -0.82 -3.18
CA PHE A 118 3.98 -0.47 -2.92
C PHE A 118 3.39 0.27 -4.12
N LEU A 119 2.19 -0.10 -4.52
CA LEU A 119 1.37 0.63 -5.48
C LEU A 119 0.21 1.25 -4.71
N LEU A 120 0.11 2.56 -4.70
CA LEU A 120 -0.95 3.31 -4.02
C LEU A 120 -1.78 4.01 -5.09
N ASP A 121 -3.03 3.59 -5.24
CA ASP A 121 -3.94 4.09 -6.27
C ASP A 121 -4.93 5.07 -5.64
N GLU A 122 -4.67 6.37 -5.81
CA GLU A 122 -5.42 7.50 -5.23
C GLU A 122 -5.79 7.32 -3.75
N PRO A 123 -4.86 6.96 -2.87
CA PRO A 123 -5.20 6.50 -1.51
C PRO A 123 -5.80 7.60 -0.62
N LEU A 124 -5.67 8.88 -0.99
CA LEU A 124 -6.14 10.02 -0.19
C LEU A 124 -7.39 10.70 -0.77
N SER A 125 -7.90 10.26 -1.93
CA SER A 125 -8.99 10.92 -2.65
C SER A 125 -10.31 10.98 -1.86
N ASN A 126 -10.57 10.00 -0.99
CA ASN A 126 -11.81 9.89 -0.20
C ASN A 126 -11.71 10.57 1.19
N LEU A 127 -10.64 11.32 1.47
CA LEU A 127 -10.41 11.97 2.75
C LEU A 127 -10.74 13.48 2.69
N ASP A 128 -11.21 14.03 3.81
CA ASP A 128 -11.31 15.48 3.97
C ASP A 128 -9.93 16.15 3.97
N ALA A 129 -9.88 17.45 3.73
CA ALA A 129 -8.64 18.21 3.54
C ALA A 129 -7.69 18.12 4.75
N LYS A 130 -8.21 18.16 5.99
CA LYS A 130 -7.40 18.10 7.20
C LYS A 130 -6.75 16.72 7.36
N LEU A 131 -7.56 15.66 7.20
CA LEU A 131 -7.09 14.29 7.31
C LEU A 131 -6.14 13.93 6.16
N ARG A 132 -6.39 14.45 4.95
CA ARG A 132 -5.50 14.28 3.78
C ARG A 132 -4.11 14.85 4.06
N THR A 133 -4.01 16.06 4.62
CA THR A 133 -2.71 16.67 4.99
C THR A 133 -1.96 15.82 6.01
N GLN A 134 -2.64 15.32 7.03
CA GLN A 134 -2.04 14.43 8.03
C GLN A 134 -1.54 13.13 7.37
N MET A 135 -2.37 12.48 6.56
CA MET A 135 -2.05 11.21 5.91
C MET A 135 -0.91 11.33 4.88
N ARG A 136 -0.76 12.49 4.21
CA ARG A 136 0.43 12.78 3.36
C ARG A 136 1.72 12.61 4.17
N SER A 137 1.81 13.27 5.31
CA SER A 137 2.99 13.18 6.19
C SER A 137 3.25 11.74 6.64
N GLU A 138 2.20 11.01 7.02
CA GLU A 138 2.31 9.63 7.47
C GLU A 138 2.82 8.69 6.37
N ILE A 139 2.36 8.87 5.12
CA ILE A 139 2.85 8.07 3.97
C ILE A 139 4.33 8.38 3.67
N VAL A 140 4.73 9.65 3.73
CA VAL A 140 6.13 10.06 3.54
C VAL A 140 7.02 9.47 4.64
N ASP A 141 6.58 9.52 5.89
CA ASP A 141 7.33 8.95 7.01
C ASP A 141 7.42 7.43 6.91
N LEU A 142 6.34 6.77 6.48
CA LEU A 142 6.33 5.34 6.22
C LEU A 142 7.31 4.96 5.10
N HIS A 143 7.35 5.72 4.00
CA HIS A 143 8.32 5.53 2.92
C HIS A 143 9.76 5.59 3.47
N LYS A 144 10.08 6.65 4.23
CA LYS A 144 11.41 6.82 4.84
C LYS A 144 11.78 5.69 5.80
N ARG A 145 10.84 5.25 6.63
CA ARG A 145 11.05 4.17 7.62
C ARG A 145 11.24 2.81 6.98
N THR A 146 10.53 2.52 5.91
CA THR A 146 10.60 1.23 5.21
C THR A 146 11.74 1.16 4.21
N GLY A 147 12.17 2.28 3.64
CA GLY A 147 13.15 2.35 2.56
C GLY A 147 12.73 1.62 1.29
N ARG A 148 11.42 1.33 1.13
CA ARG A 148 10.87 0.61 -0.02
C ARG A 148 10.45 1.58 -1.12
N THR A 149 10.31 1.10 -2.34
CA THR A 149 9.78 1.89 -3.45
C THR A 149 8.27 2.03 -3.33
N PHE A 150 7.79 3.29 -3.39
CA PHE A 150 6.37 3.61 -3.46
C PHE A 150 6.06 4.19 -4.84
N VAL A 151 5.11 3.58 -5.53
CA VAL A 151 4.52 4.13 -6.76
C VAL A 151 3.15 4.67 -6.38
N TYR A 152 3.02 5.98 -6.40
CA TYR A 152 1.85 6.71 -5.95
C TYR A 152 1.11 7.31 -7.13
N VAL A 153 -0.13 6.94 -7.34
CA VAL A 153 -1.00 7.51 -8.38
C VAL A 153 -1.90 8.55 -7.73
N THR A 154 -1.89 9.77 -8.28
CA THR A 154 -2.76 10.87 -7.84
C THR A 154 -3.06 11.81 -9.00
N HIS A 155 -4.18 12.50 -8.91
CA HIS A 155 -4.52 13.65 -9.76
C HIS A 155 -4.31 14.99 -9.01
N ASP A 156 -3.90 14.96 -7.75
CA ASP A 156 -3.61 16.13 -6.91
C ASP A 156 -2.14 16.53 -7.07
N GLN A 157 -1.93 17.77 -7.54
CA GLN A 157 -0.59 18.33 -7.78
C GLN A 157 0.21 18.48 -6.50
N ASP A 158 -0.45 18.95 -5.42
CA ASP A 158 0.20 19.16 -4.13
C ASP A 158 0.72 17.84 -3.55
N GLU A 159 -0.03 16.76 -3.73
CA GLU A 159 0.44 15.42 -3.35
C GLU A 159 1.67 15.03 -4.16
N ALA A 160 1.59 15.11 -5.49
CA ALA A 160 2.69 14.74 -6.36
C ALA A 160 3.96 15.54 -6.05
N MET A 161 3.84 16.87 -5.92
CA MET A 161 4.97 17.78 -5.72
C MET A 161 5.60 17.68 -4.33
N SER A 162 4.79 17.38 -3.29
CA SER A 162 5.28 17.37 -1.90
C SER A 162 5.78 16.02 -1.41
N MET A 163 5.32 14.91 -2.01
CA MET A 163 5.57 13.56 -1.50
C MET A 163 6.58 12.76 -2.33
N SER A 164 6.83 13.15 -3.59
CA SER A 164 7.57 12.32 -4.54
C SER A 164 9.02 12.73 -4.72
N ASP A 165 9.92 11.74 -4.86
CA ASP A 165 11.29 11.97 -5.32
C ASP A 165 11.33 12.22 -6.84
N ARG A 166 10.43 11.56 -7.59
CA ARG A 166 10.27 11.70 -9.04
C ARG A 166 8.80 11.61 -9.42
N ILE A 167 8.40 12.40 -10.41
CA ILE A 167 7.03 12.45 -10.93
C ILE A 167 7.04 12.04 -12.40
N ALA A 168 6.15 11.11 -12.75
CA ALA A 168 5.85 10.78 -14.14
C ALA A 168 4.50 11.44 -14.52
N VAL A 169 4.53 12.43 -15.38
CA VAL A 169 3.33 13.12 -15.87
C VAL A 169 2.73 12.33 -17.03
N PHE A 170 1.49 11.90 -16.85
CA PHE A 170 0.69 11.20 -17.86
C PHE A 170 -0.31 12.14 -18.51
N MET A 171 -0.28 12.23 -19.83
CA MET A 171 -1.28 12.94 -20.63
C MET A 171 -1.63 12.12 -21.87
N HIS A 172 -2.92 12.03 -22.17
CA HIS A 172 -3.44 11.28 -23.33
C HIS A 172 -2.90 9.84 -23.43
N GLY A 173 -2.75 9.15 -22.27
CA GLY A 173 -2.28 7.77 -22.19
C GLY A 173 -0.78 7.57 -22.43
N LYS A 174 0.01 8.67 -22.43
CA LYS A 174 1.47 8.63 -22.61
C LYS A 174 2.19 9.36 -21.48
N ILE A 175 3.39 8.89 -21.16
CA ILE A 175 4.29 9.62 -20.28
C ILE A 175 4.89 10.79 -21.09
N VAL A 176 4.61 12.02 -20.65
CA VAL A 176 5.10 13.24 -21.31
C VAL A 176 6.43 13.69 -20.72
N GLN A 177 6.58 13.56 -19.39
CA GLN A 177 7.79 13.91 -18.68
C GLN A 177 7.97 13.06 -17.43
N VAL A 178 9.23 12.73 -17.12
CA VAL A 178 9.63 12.13 -15.84
C VAL A 178 10.76 12.96 -15.26
N ALA A 179 10.51 13.61 -14.12
CA ALA A 179 11.47 14.56 -13.52
C ALA A 179 11.29 14.60 -11.98
N THR A 180 12.23 15.25 -11.30
CA THR A 180 12.03 15.65 -9.91
C THR A 180 10.99 16.76 -9.82
N PRO A 181 10.32 16.98 -8.66
CA PRO A 181 9.40 18.10 -8.50
C PRO A 181 9.99 19.45 -8.90
N ARG A 182 11.23 19.71 -8.50
CA ARG A 182 11.95 20.95 -8.83
C ARG A 182 12.16 21.13 -10.33
N GLU A 183 12.62 20.08 -11.01
CA GLU A 183 12.83 20.12 -12.48
C GLU A 183 11.52 20.27 -13.22
N LEU A 184 10.45 19.57 -12.75
CA LEU A 184 9.12 19.66 -13.36
C LEU A 184 8.58 21.09 -13.32
N PHE A 185 8.80 21.78 -12.20
CA PHE A 185 8.40 23.18 -12.02
C PHE A 185 9.26 24.15 -12.85
N SER A 186 10.60 23.99 -12.83
CA SER A 186 11.53 24.95 -13.47
C SER A 186 11.70 24.76 -14.97
N SER A 187 11.44 23.55 -15.48
CA SER A 187 11.70 23.16 -16.87
C SER A 187 10.65 22.20 -17.40
N PRO A 188 9.36 22.61 -17.46
CA PRO A 188 8.30 21.79 -18.01
C PRO A 188 8.54 21.49 -19.49
N ALA A 189 8.38 20.23 -19.90
CA ALA A 189 8.64 19.78 -21.28
C ALA A 189 7.64 20.34 -22.29
N THR A 190 6.41 20.66 -21.85
CA THR A 190 5.35 21.21 -22.70
C THR A 190 4.55 22.26 -21.95
N ARG A 191 3.77 23.08 -22.70
CA ARG A 191 2.83 24.03 -22.08
C ARG A 191 1.77 23.33 -21.24
N GLU A 192 1.35 22.11 -21.62
CA GLU A 192 0.38 21.32 -20.87
C GLU A 192 0.95 20.88 -19.52
N VAL A 193 2.22 20.47 -19.50
CA VAL A 193 2.93 20.16 -18.24
C VAL A 193 3.07 21.41 -17.38
N ALA A 194 3.42 22.55 -17.96
CA ALA A 194 3.51 23.82 -17.24
C ALA A 194 2.17 24.21 -16.60
N ALA A 195 1.06 24.08 -17.34
CA ALA A 195 -0.28 24.36 -16.85
C ALA A 195 -0.76 23.36 -15.78
N PHE A 196 -0.21 22.14 -15.77
CA PHE A 196 -0.49 21.14 -14.73
C PHE A 196 0.26 21.43 -13.43
N VAL A 197 1.44 22.05 -13.48
CA VAL A 197 2.33 22.22 -12.30
C VAL A 197 2.13 23.59 -11.63
N GLY A 198 1.54 24.57 -12.32
CA GLY A 198 1.34 25.91 -11.78
C GLY A 198 1.07 26.95 -12.82
#